data_0fae37cb4988522ea467da9e0825f625
#
_entry.id   0fae37cb4988522ea467da9e0825f625
#
_cell.length_a   1.000
_cell.length_b   1.000
_cell.length_c   1.000
_cell.angle_alpha   90.00
_cell.angle_beta   90.00
_cell.angle_gamma   90.00
#
_symmetry.space_group_name_H-M   'P 1'
#
loop_
_entity.id
_entity.type
_entity.pdbx_description
1 polymer ?
#
loop_
_entity_poly.entity_id
_entity_poly.type
_entity_poly.pdbx_seq_one_letter_code
_entity_poly.pdbx_strand_id
1 'polypeptide(L)'
;MLNFFKINDPNRLIIIFLVLLCLRGLLTFQGLSTTLFELKWLLLGQRSAEGFFMYKEIFDYTGPLSVFFYSVIDQIFGKSQHAHHIISTFWLFLNAIIFNGFLKKNKIFSENNNLPALFFVLCAVAIPDFMVLSPQIMSLPFLLMGLSKILDRIANETTDVLFLYTGIHVGIATLFYPPAITYFFIFLISFFLFSSSKLRRIGLYFNGFLIPLVLISCFFYWNDNGSNAWHALVNRGLFGQEINYLSEIKNYSSFRIPILTGSAAMIVTLFSSYFTSFQNKAAKVMLLMVVGALIVIWLDIETSPVQMLYFVPSLTFFLVHLMLMLRKGWIKRLIPLMVVGVLIVAPYLSYDQLNMNGMMVKKGTDKFSKMRIMLLSDNLSMLHGQELASPFLDAQLSKEKIATLDDSISAQTLLKVIKQAPPAVIIDDWMLIPEIFSVLPELSKEYRKQKDGYYIRISN
;
A
#
# COMPACT_ATOMS: atom_id res chain seq x y z
N MET A 1 22.66 23.72 0.67
CA MET A 1 22.04 22.43 0.36
C MET A 1 20.89 22.58 -0.63
N LEU A 2 19.82 23.35 -0.38
CA LEU A 2 18.68 23.46 -1.29
C LEU A 2 19.01 24.11 -2.64
N ASN A 3 19.91 25.09 -2.69
CA ASN A 3 20.33 25.70 -3.97
C ASN A 3 20.96 24.67 -4.93
N PHE A 4 21.53 23.61 -4.41
CA PHE A 4 22.04 22.49 -5.20
C PHE A 4 20.90 21.79 -5.94
N PHE A 5 19.77 21.47 -5.29
CA PHE A 5 18.61 20.79 -5.89
C PHE A 5 17.69 21.71 -6.70
N LYS A 6 17.92 23.04 -6.67
CA LYS A 6 17.20 24.00 -7.51
C LYS A 6 17.63 23.97 -8.99
N ILE A 7 18.80 23.43 -9.30
CA ILE A 7 19.26 23.31 -10.67
C ILE A 7 18.64 22.05 -11.31
N ASN A 8 18.16 22.19 -12.54
CA ASN A 8 17.55 21.09 -13.29
C ASN A 8 18.63 20.23 -13.96
N ASP A 9 19.24 19.34 -13.18
CA ASP A 9 20.26 18.39 -13.65
C ASP A 9 19.82 16.97 -13.29
N PRO A 10 19.77 16.02 -14.24
CA PRO A 10 19.44 14.61 -14.00
C PRO A 10 20.35 13.94 -12.98
N ASN A 11 21.63 14.28 -12.95
CA ASN A 11 22.60 13.71 -12.01
C ASN A 11 22.20 13.93 -10.54
N ARG A 12 21.42 14.96 -10.27
CA ARG A 12 20.93 15.26 -8.91
C ARG A 12 19.84 14.29 -8.45
N LEU A 13 19.13 13.64 -9.37
CA LEU A 13 18.21 12.56 -9.03
C LEU A 13 18.96 11.33 -8.52
N ILE A 14 20.16 11.07 -9.07
CA ILE A 14 21.05 10.00 -8.57
C ILE A 14 21.44 10.29 -7.11
N ILE A 15 21.76 11.55 -6.78
CA ILE A 15 22.09 11.94 -5.41
C ILE A 15 20.87 11.76 -4.48
N ILE A 16 19.67 12.08 -4.94
CA ILE A 16 18.44 11.82 -4.18
C ILE A 16 18.26 10.32 -3.94
N PHE A 17 18.55 9.47 -4.93
CA PHE A 17 18.53 8.02 -4.77
C PHE A 17 19.56 7.54 -3.74
N LEU A 18 20.77 8.08 -3.78
CA LEU A 18 21.81 7.77 -2.78
C LEU A 18 21.41 8.22 -1.37
N VAL A 19 20.77 9.38 -1.23
CA VAL A 19 20.19 9.83 0.05
C VAL A 19 19.12 8.84 0.54
N LEU A 20 18.23 8.37 -0.34
CA LEU A 20 17.23 7.37 0.00
C LEU A 20 17.88 6.07 0.47
N LEU A 21 18.89 5.57 -0.24
CA LEU A 21 19.64 4.36 0.14
C LEU A 21 20.35 4.53 1.49
N CYS A 22 20.97 5.70 1.73
CA CYS A 22 21.64 6.00 2.99
C CYS A 22 20.64 6.01 4.16
N LEU A 23 19.52 6.72 4.04
CA LEU A 23 18.49 6.77 5.08
C LEU A 23 17.90 5.39 5.36
N ARG A 24 17.64 4.60 4.33
CA ARG A 24 17.19 3.23 4.49
C ARG A 24 18.24 2.35 5.15
N GLY A 25 19.50 2.44 4.72
CA GLY A 25 20.61 1.69 5.30
C GLY A 25 20.74 1.95 6.80
N LEU A 26 20.65 3.22 7.21
CA LEU A 26 20.70 3.58 8.63
C LEU A 26 19.57 2.92 9.45
N LEU A 27 18.34 2.89 8.92
CA LEU A 27 17.21 2.22 9.58
C LEU A 27 17.40 0.70 9.62
N THR A 28 17.93 0.10 8.56
CA THR A 28 18.24 -1.34 8.53
C THR A 28 19.29 -1.73 9.54
N PHE A 29 20.33 -0.90 9.74
CA PHE A 29 21.34 -1.12 10.78
C PHE A 29 20.78 -1.06 12.21
N GLN A 30 19.69 -0.32 12.43
CA GLN A 30 18.97 -0.31 13.72
C GLN A 30 18.14 -1.59 13.97
N GLY A 31 18.17 -2.57 13.05
CA GLY A 31 17.46 -3.83 13.20
C GLY A 31 15.96 -3.69 12.90
N LEU A 32 15.63 -3.09 11.75
CA LEU A 32 14.25 -2.98 11.26
C LEU A 32 13.59 -4.37 11.28
N SER A 33 12.78 -4.62 12.31
CA SER A 33 12.02 -5.85 12.42
C SER A 33 10.92 -5.87 11.37
N THR A 34 10.55 -7.06 10.89
CA THR A 34 9.42 -7.24 9.99
C THR A 34 8.15 -6.72 10.65
N THR A 35 7.34 -5.95 9.94
CA THR A 35 6.00 -5.58 10.43
C THR A 35 5.02 -6.72 10.18
N LEU A 36 3.90 -6.76 10.93
CA LEU A 36 2.87 -7.78 10.74
C LEU A 36 2.29 -7.76 9.32
N PHE A 37 2.13 -6.57 8.74
CA PHE A 37 1.63 -6.42 7.36
C PHE A 37 2.65 -6.91 6.34
N GLU A 38 3.93 -6.60 6.51
CA GLU A 38 5.00 -7.11 5.66
C GLU A 38 5.06 -8.64 5.69
N LEU A 39 4.93 -9.22 6.88
CA LEU A 39 4.87 -10.68 7.03
C LEU A 39 3.69 -11.28 6.28
N LYS A 40 2.49 -10.67 6.38
CA LYS A 40 1.31 -11.10 5.63
C LYS A 40 1.57 -11.12 4.12
N TRP A 41 2.17 -10.07 3.56
CA TRP A 41 2.47 -10.00 2.12
C TRP A 41 3.56 -11.00 1.68
N LEU A 42 4.55 -11.27 2.53
CA LEU A 42 5.54 -12.33 2.29
C LEU A 42 4.89 -13.72 2.26
N LEU A 43 3.98 -14.00 3.20
CA LEU A 43 3.24 -15.26 3.25
C LEU A 43 2.30 -15.42 2.06
N LEU A 44 1.65 -14.33 1.65
CA LEU A 44 0.78 -14.27 0.48
C LEU A 44 1.56 -14.56 -0.80
N GLY A 45 2.75 -13.97 -0.95
CA GLY A 45 3.67 -14.24 -2.05
C GLY A 45 4.07 -15.71 -2.10
N GLN A 46 4.49 -16.28 -0.96
CA GLN A 46 4.84 -17.70 -0.83
C GLN A 46 3.70 -18.62 -1.29
N ARG A 47 2.49 -18.44 -0.76
CA ARG A 47 1.34 -19.29 -1.13
C ARG A 47 0.95 -19.18 -2.59
N SER A 48 0.96 -17.97 -3.13
CA SER A 48 0.67 -17.76 -4.55
C SER A 48 1.77 -18.32 -5.46
N ALA A 49 3.04 -18.26 -5.05
CA ALA A 49 4.18 -18.87 -5.78
C ALA A 49 4.15 -20.40 -5.77
N GLU A 50 3.62 -21.02 -4.71
CA GLU A 50 3.35 -22.46 -4.61
C GLU A 50 2.21 -22.92 -5.56
N GLY A 51 1.53 -22.00 -6.26
CA GLY A 51 0.49 -22.29 -7.24
C GLY A 51 -0.93 -22.30 -6.67
N PHE A 52 -1.14 -21.86 -5.44
CA PHE A 52 -2.48 -21.74 -4.87
C PHE A 52 -3.20 -20.52 -5.41
N PHE A 53 -4.47 -20.69 -5.76
CA PHE A 53 -5.24 -19.67 -6.45
C PHE A 53 -5.86 -18.68 -5.46
N MET A 54 -5.61 -17.39 -5.69
CA MET A 54 -6.09 -16.31 -4.84
C MET A 54 -7.62 -16.28 -4.77
N TYR A 55 -8.17 -15.95 -3.61
CA TYR A 55 -9.58 -15.86 -3.22
C TYR A 55 -10.34 -17.21 -3.17
N LYS A 56 -9.85 -18.24 -3.84
CA LYS A 56 -10.43 -19.60 -3.82
C LYS A 56 -9.68 -20.54 -2.87
N GLU A 57 -8.36 -20.51 -2.92
CA GLU A 57 -7.45 -21.38 -2.16
C GLU A 57 -6.56 -20.59 -1.18
N ILE A 58 -6.60 -19.23 -1.25
CA ILE A 58 -5.97 -18.31 -0.31
C ILE A 58 -7.04 -17.28 0.08
N PHE A 59 -7.37 -17.20 1.37
CA PHE A 59 -8.40 -16.29 1.87
C PHE A 59 -7.79 -14.98 2.34
N ASP A 60 -7.74 -14.02 1.43
CA ASP A 60 -7.25 -12.67 1.66
C ASP A 60 -7.92 -11.71 0.66
N TYR A 61 -7.93 -10.40 0.93
CA TYR A 61 -8.56 -9.36 0.10
C TYR A 61 -7.57 -8.45 -0.60
N THR A 62 -6.27 -8.74 -0.54
CA THR A 62 -5.22 -7.97 -1.24
C THR A 62 -5.49 -7.93 -2.74
N GLY A 63 -5.26 -6.77 -3.35
CA GLY A 63 -5.49 -6.56 -4.79
C GLY A 63 -4.74 -7.54 -5.68
N PRO A 64 -5.36 -8.02 -6.77
CA PRO A 64 -4.83 -9.12 -7.59
C PRO A 64 -3.49 -8.81 -8.25
N LEU A 65 -3.23 -7.56 -8.65
CA LEU A 65 -1.92 -7.19 -9.21
C LEU A 65 -0.83 -7.21 -8.14
N SER A 66 -1.13 -6.83 -6.89
CA SER A 66 -0.17 -6.92 -5.79
C SER A 66 0.21 -8.36 -5.51
N VAL A 67 -0.78 -9.27 -5.47
CA VAL A 67 -0.54 -10.71 -5.29
C VAL A 67 0.33 -11.27 -6.39
N PHE A 68 0.05 -10.91 -7.65
CA PHE A 68 0.88 -11.31 -8.78
C PHE A 68 2.34 -10.86 -8.62
N PHE A 69 2.57 -9.60 -8.20
CA PHE A 69 3.93 -9.10 -7.96
C PHE A 69 4.63 -9.86 -6.83
N TYR A 70 3.94 -10.11 -5.72
CA TYR A 70 4.50 -10.86 -4.59
C TYR A 70 4.86 -12.30 -5.00
N SER A 71 3.98 -12.95 -5.79
CA SER A 71 4.23 -14.28 -6.33
C SER A 71 5.48 -14.33 -7.21
N VAL A 72 5.65 -13.37 -8.12
CA VAL A 72 6.83 -13.28 -9.00
C VAL A 72 8.11 -13.05 -8.18
N ILE A 73 8.06 -12.19 -7.16
CA ILE A 73 9.22 -11.93 -6.29
C ILE A 73 9.60 -13.20 -5.52
N ASP A 74 8.62 -13.91 -4.98
CA ASP A 74 8.86 -15.13 -4.23
C ASP A 74 9.42 -16.26 -5.13
N GLN A 75 8.93 -16.40 -6.37
CA GLN A 75 9.46 -17.36 -7.35
C GLN A 75 10.93 -17.12 -7.69
N ILE A 76 11.38 -15.85 -7.72
CA ILE A 76 12.76 -15.48 -8.09
C ILE A 76 13.70 -15.51 -6.88
N PHE A 77 13.27 -14.98 -5.75
CA PHE A 77 14.12 -14.72 -4.58
C PHE A 77 13.74 -15.56 -3.35
N GLY A 78 12.68 -16.38 -3.45
CA GLY A 78 12.05 -17.02 -2.29
C GLY A 78 11.44 -16.01 -1.32
N LYS A 79 11.03 -16.48 -0.14
CA LYS A 79 10.48 -15.64 0.94
C LYS A 79 11.56 -14.72 1.53
N SER A 80 11.95 -13.70 0.78
CA SER A 80 13.05 -12.81 1.13
C SER A 80 12.55 -11.39 1.46
N GLN A 81 12.63 -11.00 2.74
CA GLN A 81 12.39 -9.64 3.20
C GLN A 81 13.32 -8.64 2.52
N HIS A 82 14.60 -9.00 2.35
CA HIS A 82 15.57 -8.11 1.69
C HIS A 82 15.21 -7.81 0.24
N ALA A 83 14.69 -8.79 -0.51
CA ALA A 83 14.22 -8.58 -1.87
C ALA A 83 13.06 -7.58 -1.92
N HIS A 84 12.05 -7.75 -1.04
CA HIS A 84 10.95 -6.81 -0.88
C HIS A 84 11.44 -5.40 -0.56
N HIS A 85 12.42 -5.27 0.33
CA HIS A 85 13.02 -3.99 0.71
C HIS A 85 13.76 -3.31 -0.44
N ILE A 86 14.54 -4.03 -1.22
CA ILE A 86 15.24 -3.48 -2.39
C ILE A 86 14.25 -3.00 -3.43
N ILE A 87 13.27 -3.83 -3.78
CA ILE A 87 12.25 -3.52 -4.80
C ILE A 87 11.41 -2.32 -4.35
N SER A 88 11.01 -2.25 -3.07
CA SER A 88 10.26 -1.10 -2.56
C SER A 88 11.04 0.20 -2.62
N THR A 89 12.38 0.15 -2.43
CA THR A 89 13.23 1.34 -2.58
C THR A 89 13.22 1.88 -4.00
N PHE A 90 13.34 0.98 -4.99
CA PHE A 90 13.22 1.38 -6.40
C PHE A 90 11.81 1.90 -6.72
N TRP A 91 10.76 1.28 -6.17
CA TRP A 91 9.38 1.69 -6.37
C TRP A 91 9.10 3.08 -5.78
N LEU A 92 9.61 3.33 -4.57
CA LEU A 92 9.51 4.64 -3.93
C LEU A 92 10.25 5.72 -4.74
N PHE A 93 11.45 5.41 -5.23
CA PHE A 93 12.20 6.33 -6.08
C PHE A 93 11.50 6.59 -7.41
N LEU A 94 10.88 5.56 -8.02
CA LEU A 94 10.05 5.69 -9.22
C LEU A 94 8.89 6.68 -8.99
N ASN A 95 8.19 6.57 -7.85
CA ASN A 95 7.15 7.52 -7.46
C ASN A 95 7.69 8.96 -7.41
N ALA A 96 8.84 9.17 -6.79
CA ALA A 96 9.47 10.49 -6.71
C ALA A 96 9.86 11.05 -8.09
N ILE A 97 10.37 10.20 -9.01
CA ILE A 97 10.69 10.60 -10.38
C ILE A 97 9.44 10.98 -11.16
N ILE A 98 8.38 10.18 -11.11
CA ILE A 98 7.11 10.44 -11.80
C ILE A 98 6.53 11.76 -11.30
N PHE A 99 6.47 11.94 -9.97
CA PHE A 99 5.97 13.15 -9.34
C PHE A 99 6.76 14.40 -9.77
N ASN A 100 8.08 14.35 -9.67
CA ASN A 100 8.95 15.46 -10.10
C ASN A 100 8.83 15.74 -11.61
N GLY A 101 8.72 14.68 -12.42
CA GLY A 101 8.65 14.77 -13.87
C GLY A 101 7.44 15.52 -14.37
N PHE A 102 6.23 15.19 -13.89
CA PHE A 102 5.04 15.89 -14.34
C PHE A 102 4.91 17.30 -13.79
N LEU A 103 5.42 17.58 -12.59
CA LEU A 103 5.44 18.94 -12.04
C LEU A 103 6.35 19.86 -12.87
N LYS A 104 7.51 19.33 -13.32
CA LYS A 104 8.39 20.05 -14.25
C LYS A 104 7.77 20.24 -15.63
N LYS A 105 7.22 19.15 -16.21
CA LYS A 105 6.59 19.18 -17.54
C LYS A 105 5.53 20.27 -17.62
N ASN A 106 4.71 20.39 -16.59
CA ASN A 106 3.62 21.36 -16.53
C ASN A 106 4.05 22.74 -16.00
N LYS A 107 5.35 22.94 -15.74
CA LYS A 107 5.90 24.22 -15.22
C LYS A 107 5.10 24.76 -14.03
N ILE A 108 4.75 23.85 -13.09
CA ILE A 108 3.93 24.20 -11.93
C ILE A 108 4.69 25.15 -11.00
N PHE A 109 6.00 24.98 -10.91
CA PHE A 109 6.86 25.90 -10.18
C PHE A 109 7.51 26.91 -11.14
N SER A 110 7.83 28.09 -10.63
CA SER A 110 8.47 29.17 -11.40
C SER A 110 9.82 28.79 -12.00
N GLU A 111 10.52 27.85 -11.36
CA GLU A 111 11.81 27.32 -11.78
C GLU A 111 11.74 25.80 -11.87
N ASN A 112 12.29 25.23 -12.94
CA ASN A 112 12.47 23.78 -13.03
C ASN A 112 13.56 23.35 -12.04
N ASN A 113 13.18 22.52 -11.07
CA ASN A 113 14.06 22.08 -9.99
C ASN A 113 13.79 20.64 -9.60
N ASN A 114 14.67 20.04 -8.79
CA ASN A 114 14.54 18.68 -8.28
C ASN A 114 14.05 18.63 -6.81
N LEU A 115 13.60 19.76 -6.24
CA LEU A 115 13.04 19.81 -4.90
C LEU A 115 11.83 18.90 -4.68
N PRO A 116 10.90 18.76 -5.67
CA PRO A 116 9.78 17.83 -5.50
C PRO A 116 10.22 16.38 -5.27
N ALA A 117 11.24 15.90 -6.00
CA ALA A 117 11.76 14.55 -5.78
C ALA A 117 12.42 14.42 -4.39
N LEU A 118 13.20 15.42 -3.98
CA LEU A 118 13.87 15.41 -2.67
C LEU A 118 12.84 15.37 -1.53
N PHE A 119 11.88 16.30 -1.51
CA PHE A 119 10.88 16.34 -0.44
C PHE A 119 9.93 15.15 -0.49
N PHE A 120 9.63 14.59 -1.67
CA PHE A 120 8.86 13.35 -1.79
C PHE A 120 9.57 12.21 -1.06
N VAL A 121 10.86 12.01 -1.33
CA VAL A 121 11.66 10.98 -0.67
C VAL A 121 11.73 11.23 0.85
N LEU A 122 11.99 12.46 1.29
CA LEU A 122 12.07 12.78 2.71
C LEU A 122 10.73 12.55 3.45
N CYS A 123 9.61 12.95 2.85
CA CYS A 123 8.28 12.70 3.43
C CYS A 123 7.95 11.22 3.45
N ALA A 124 8.32 10.47 2.41
CA ALA A 124 8.07 9.05 2.33
C ALA A 124 8.95 8.22 3.27
N VAL A 125 10.19 8.65 3.52
CA VAL A 125 11.08 7.96 4.48
C VAL A 125 10.73 8.29 5.94
N ALA A 126 9.95 9.35 6.19
CA ALA A 126 9.57 9.77 7.54
C ALA A 126 8.84 8.68 8.35
N ILE A 127 8.27 7.67 7.69
CA ILE A 127 7.67 6.49 8.32
C ILE A 127 8.33 5.24 7.74
N PRO A 128 8.89 4.37 8.58
CA PRO A 128 9.53 3.12 8.12
C PRO A 128 8.61 2.23 7.29
N ASP A 129 7.31 2.15 7.62
CA ASP A 129 6.31 1.36 6.89
C ASP A 129 6.12 1.79 5.44
N PHE A 130 6.39 3.05 5.08
CA PHE A 130 6.32 3.50 3.68
C PHE A 130 7.45 2.93 2.82
N MET A 131 8.48 2.38 3.45
CA MET A 131 9.59 1.73 2.76
C MET A 131 9.38 0.24 2.56
N VAL A 132 8.28 -0.34 3.05
CA VAL A 132 7.90 -1.73 2.80
C VAL A 132 7.22 -1.83 1.43
N LEU A 133 7.38 -2.95 0.74
CA LEU A 133 6.69 -3.21 -0.54
C LEU A 133 5.21 -3.51 -0.28
N SER A 134 4.43 -2.47 -0.16
CA SER A 134 2.99 -2.52 0.12
C SER A 134 2.15 -2.38 -1.15
N PRO A 135 0.87 -2.83 -1.17
CA PRO A 135 -0.06 -2.56 -2.26
C PRO A 135 -0.21 -1.05 -2.54
N GLN A 136 -0.15 -0.22 -1.49
CA GLN A 136 -0.25 1.23 -1.58
C GLN A 136 0.92 1.84 -2.36
N ILE A 137 2.17 1.45 -2.07
CA ILE A 137 3.34 1.98 -2.78
C ILE A 137 3.34 1.55 -4.25
N MET A 138 2.79 0.34 -4.56
CA MET A 138 2.68 -0.17 -5.92
C MET A 138 1.57 0.51 -6.73
N SER A 139 0.48 0.93 -6.09
CA SER A 139 -0.64 1.64 -6.73
C SER A 139 -0.33 3.11 -7.00
N LEU A 140 0.49 3.76 -6.15
CA LEU A 140 0.73 5.20 -6.18
C LEU A 140 1.29 5.73 -7.52
N PRO A 141 2.24 5.08 -8.22
CA PRO A 141 2.75 5.59 -9.50
C PRO A 141 1.64 5.72 -10.55
N PHE A 142 0.67 4.82 -10.55
CA PHE A 142 -0.47 4.90 -11.46
C PHE A 142 -1.39 6.05 -11.11
N LEU A 143 -1.64 6.32 -9.83
CA LEU A 143 -2.38 7.52 -9.42
C LEU A 143 -1.63 8.80 -9.79
N LEU A 144 -0.31 8.83 -9.63
CA LEU A 144 0.52 9.97 -10.06
C LEU A 144 0.51 10.17 -11.58
N MET A 145 0.49 9.10 -12.36
CA MET A 145 0.33 9.16 -13.82
C MET A 145 -1.06 9.70 -14.20
N GLY A 146 -2.13 9.25 -13.52
CA GLY A 146 -3.47 9.80 -13.69
C GLY A 146 -3.54 11.28 -13.34
N LEU A 147 -2.96 11.68 -12.21
CA LEU A 147 -2.85 13.08 -11.77
C LEU A 147 -2.09 13.94 -12.81
N SER A 148 -1.01 13.40 -13.38
CA SER A 148 -0.27 14.08 -14.46
C SER A 148 -1.18 14.43 -15.65
N LYS A 149 -2.07 13.49 -16.05
CA LYS A 149 -3.00 13.74 -17.17
C LYS A 149 -4.05 14.81 -16.85
N ILE A 150 -4.51 14.87 -15.59
CA ILE A 150 -5.41 15.92 -15.13
C ILE A 150 -4.72 17.28 -15.22
N LEU A 151 -3.49 17.38 -14.73
CA LEU A 151 -2.73 18.64 -14.78
C LEU A 151 -2.36 19.04 -16.22
N ASP A 152 -1.99 18.06 -17.07
CA ASP A 152 -1.79 18.27 -18.51
C ASP A 152 -3.06 18.89 -19.17
N ARG A 153 -4.25 18.39 -18.78
CA ARG A 153 -5.52 18.90 -19.29
C ARG A 153 -5.85 20.31 -18.80
N ILE A 154 -5.53 20.60 -17.55
CA ILE A 154 -5.76 21.94 -16.96
C ILE A 154 -4.78 22.98 -17.54
N ALA A 155 -3.54 22.57 -17.82
CA ALA A 155 -2.51 23.45 -18.38
C ALA A 155 -2.75 23.78 -19.85
N ASN A 156 -3.14 22.76 -20.63
CA ASN A 156 -3.32 22.87 -22.07
C ASN A 156 -4.60 22.13 -22.45
N GLU A 157 -5.50 22.72 -23.21
CA GLU A 157 -6.70 22.05 -23.72
C GLU A 157 -6.35 21.00 -24.79
N THR A 158 -5.63 19.95 -24.40
CA THR A 158 -5.18 18.86 -25.24
C THR A 158 -6.30 17.84 -25.53
N THR A 159 -5.95 16.76 -26.19
CA THR A 159 -6.83 15.70 -26.69
C THR A 159 -7.73 15.07 -25.63
N ASP A 160 -8.91 14.62 -26.02
CA ASP A 160 -9.88 13.93 -25.14
C ASP A 160 -9.36 12.56 -24.64
N VAL A 161 -8.33 12.01 -25.30
CA VAL A 161 -7.69 10.72 -24.92
C VAL A 161 -7.10 10.75 -23.49
N LEU A 162 -6.77 11.93 -22.96
CA LEU A 162 -6.26 12.05 -21.58
C LEU A 162 -7.27 11.54 -20.54
N PHE A 163 -8.58 11.69 -20.81
CA PHE A 163 -9.62 11.15 -19.92
C PHE A 163 -9.58 9.62 -19.87
N LEU A 164 -9.44 8.98 -21.04
CA LEU A 164 -9.30 7.52 -21.13
C LEU A 164 -8.05 7.03 -20.36
N TYR A 165 -6.90 7.65 -20.60
CA TYR A 165 -5.67 7.26 -19.90
C TYR A 165 -5.76 7.48 -18.38
N THR A 166 -6.38 8.57 -17.94
CA THR A 166 -6.60 8.78 -16.50
C THR A 166 -7.44 7.66 -15.91
N GLY A 167 -8.51 7.25 -16.59
CA GLY A 167 -9.34 6.12 -16.17
C GLY A 167 -8.55 4.82 -16.07
N ILE A 168 -7.77 4.47 -17.11
CA ILE A 168 -6.92 3.27 -17.12
C ILE A 168 -5.96 3.26 -15.93
N HIS A 169 -5.28 4.38 -15.67
CA HIS A 169 -4.34 4.45 -14.56
C HIS A 169 -5.03 4.25 -13.20
N VAL A 170 -6.20 4.87 -12.99
CA VAL A 170 -6.95 4.66 -11.74
C VAL A 170 -7.45 3.22 -11.61
N GLY A 171 -7.91 2.61 -12.72
CA GLY A 171 -8.32 1.20 -12.73
C GLY A 171 -7.18 0.27 -12.37
N ILE A 172 -5.99 0.49 -12.91
CA ILE A 172 -4.78 -0.28 -12.55
C ILE A 172 -4.41 -0.07 -11.07
N ALA A 173 -4.44 1.18 -10.58
CA ALA A 173 -4.19 1.48 -9.17
C ALA A 173 -5.16 0.74 -8.24
N THR A 174 -6.44 0.65 -8.61
CA THR A 174 -7.47 -0.11 -7.88
C THR A 174 -7.18 -1.61 -7.86
N LEU A 175 -6.62 -2.17 -8.92
CA LEU A 175 -6.22 -3.58 -8.96
C LEU A 175 -5.00 -3.90 -8.09
N PHE A 176 -4.13 -2.92 -7.82
CA PHE A 176 -3.08 -3.06 -6.82
C PHE A 176 -3.64 -2.93 -5.41
N TYR A 177 -4.49 -1.94 -5.17
CA TYR A 177 -5.03 -1.60 -3.87
C TYR A 177 -6.51 -1.17 -4.00
N PRO A 178 -7.48 -2.03 -3.64
CA PRO A 178 -8.90 -1.79 -3.87
C PRO A 178 -9.42 -0.44 -3.35
N PRO A 179 -9.04 0.06 -2.14
CA PRO A 179 -9.51 1.38 -1.67
C PRO A 179 -9.05 2.56 -2.54
N ALA A 180 -8.07 2.38 -3.45
CA ALA A 180 -7.68 3.40 -4.43
C ALA A 180 -8.80 3.76 -5.43
N ILE A 181 -9.89 2.99 -5.49
CA ILE A 181 -11.13 3.33 -6.23
C ILE A 181 -11.66 4.71 -5.83
N THR A 182 -11.39 5.19 -4.64
CA THR A 182 -11.71 6.54 -4.17
C THR A 182 -11.21 7.60 -5.14
N TYR A 183 -10.03 7.40 -5.72
CA TYR A 183 -9.46 8.35 -6.67
C TYR A 183 -10.17 8.40 -8.01
N PHE A 184 -11.01 7.41 -8.33
CA PHE A 184 -11.94 7.53 -9.46
C PHE A 184 -12.88 8.73 -9.26
N PHE A 185 -13.47 8.86 -8.10
CA PHE A 185 -14.37 9.97 -7.79
C PHE A 185 -13.63 11.30 -7.65
N ILE A 186 -12.47 11.30 -6.99
CA ILE A 186 -11.62 12.48 -6.81
C ILE A 186 -11.19 13.08 -8.16
N PHE A 187 -10.77 12.24 -9.09
CA PHE A 187 -10.34 12.69 -10.42
C PHE A 187 -11.52 13.09 -11.28
N LEU A 188 -12.66 12.42 -11.14
CA LEU A 188 -13.91 12.86 -11.78
C LEU A 188 -14.32 14.26 -11.32
N ILE A 189 -14.32 14.52 -10.01
CA ILE A 189 -14.60 15.84 -9.44
C ILE A 189 -13.58 16.88 -9.95
N SER A 190 -12.30 16.51 -10.03
CA SER A 190 -11.25 17.38 -10.56
C SER A 190 -11.51 17.77 -12.02
N PHE A 191 -11.98 16.84 -12.84
CA PHE A 191 -12.37 17.14 -14.23
C PHE A 191 -13.58 18.06 -14.31
N PHE A 192 -14.59 17.87 -13.46
CA PHE A 192 -15.77 18.75 -13.43
C PHE A 192 -15.42 20.17 -12.99
N LEU A 193 -14.58 20.33 -11.99
CA LEU A 193 -14.27 21.65 -11.42
C LEU A 193 -13.28 22.46 -12.27
N PHE A 194 -12.31 21.78 -12.93
CA PHE A 194 -11.18 22.48 -13.53
C PHE A 194 -11.01 22.27 -15.03
N SER A 195 -11.84 21.42 -15.65
CA SER A 195 -11.83 21.16 -17.08
C SER A 195 -13.25 21.29 -17.63
N SER A 196 -13.40 21.86 -18.84
CA SER A 196 -14.69 21.87 -19.54
C SER A 196 -15.07 20.43 -19.94
N SER A 197 -15.75 19.71 -19.04
CA SER A 197 -16.10 18.31 -19.27
C SER A 197 -17.41 18.19 -20.04
N LYS A 198 -17.36 17.63 -21.26
CA LYS A 198 -18.55 17.18 -22.00
C LYS A 198 -18.85 15.74 -21.62
N LEU A 199 -20.12 15.32 -21.71
CA LEU A 199 -20.55 13.95 -21.38
C LEU A 199 -19.71 12.86 -22.06
N ARG A 200 -19.33 13.08 -23.34
CA ARG A 200 -18.43 12.19 -24.08
C ARG A 200 -17.09 11.95 -23.38
N ARG A 201 -16.50 12.98 -22.77
CA ARG A 201 -15.21 12.91 -22.06
C ARG A 201 -15.31 12.10 -20.78
N ILE A 202 -16.42 12.29 -20.05
CA ILE A 202 -16.74 11.51 -18.85
C ILE A 202 -16.91 10.04 -19.23
N GLY A 203 -17.60 9.74 -20.33
CA GLY A 203 -17.71 8.39 -20.88
C GLY A 203 -16.36 7.76 -21.21
N LEU A 204 -15.41 8.51 -21.79
CA LEU A 204 -14.06 8.02 -22.03
C LEU A 204 -13.31 7.70 -20.72
N TYR A 205 -13.45 8.54 -19.71
CA TYR A 205 -12.87 8.30 -18.39
C TYR A 205 -13.40 7.02 -17.75
N PHE A 206 -14.73 6.86 -17.76
CA PHE A 206 -15.40 5.68 -17.22
C PHE A 206 -15.00 4.40 -17.96
N ASN A 207 -15.00 4.42 -19.31
CA ASN A 207 -14.53 3.28 -20.10
C ASN A 207 -13.06 2.96 -19.81
N GLY A 208 -12.19 3.97 -19.71
CA GLY A 208 -10.80 3.78 -19.32
C GLY A 208 -10.65 3.06 -17.98
N PHE A 209 -11.45 3.45 -16.98
CA PHE A 209 -11.45 2.80 -15.68
C PHE A 209 -11.94 1.35 -15.74
N LEU A 210 -12.97 1.07 -16.53
CA LEU A 210 -13.53 -0.27 -16.66
C LEU A 210 -12.59 -1.26 -17.36
N ILE A 211 -11.78 -0.83 -18.32
CA ILE A 211 -10.92 -1.74 -19.11
C ILE A 211 -10.09 -2.67 -18.21
N PRO A 212 -9.25 -2.21 -17.28
CA PRO A 212 -8.45 -3.13 -16.47
C PRO A 212 -9.31 -3.97 -15.52
N LEU A 213 -10.43 -3.44 -15.01
CA LEU A 213 -11.33 -4.17 -14.12
C LEU A 213 -12.04 -5.31 -14.86
N VAL A 214 -12.52 -5.05 -16.08
CA VAL A 214 -13.18 -6.08 -16.91
C VAL A 214 -12.17 -7.17 -17.27
N LEU A 215 -10.93 -6.84 -17.66
CA LEU A 215 -9.91 -7.82 -17.98
C LEU A 215 -9.65 -8.78 -16.81
N ILE A 216 -9.48 -8.26 -15.61
CA ILE A 216 -9.23 -9.10 -14.42
C ILE A 216 -10.48 -9.89 -14.01
N SER A 217 -11.68 -9.31 -14.18
CA SER A 217 -12.96 -10.00 -13.91
C SER A 217 -13.17 -11.17 -14.87
N CYS A 218 -12.84 -11.00 -16.16
CA CYS A 218 -12.86 -12.09 -17.14
C CYS A 218 -11.88 -13.21 -16.76
N PHE A 219 -10.69 -12.86 -16.29
CA PHE A 219 -9.72 -13.85 -15.82
C PHE A 219 -10.25 -14.68 -14.64
N PHE A 220 -10.83 -14.04 -13.62
CA PHE A 220 -11.43 -14.76 -12.49
C PHE A 220 -12.67 -15.57 -12.88
N TYR A 221 -13.50 -15.04 -13.76
CA TYR A 221 -14.67 -15.77 -14.29
C TYR A 221 -14.25 -17.04 -15.03
N TRP A 222 -13.23 -16.96 -15.89
CA TRP A 222 -12.69 -18.11 -16.64
C TRP A 222 -12.15 -19.23 -15.73
N ASN A 223 -11.71 -18.89 -14.54
CA ASN A 223 -11.18 -19.82 -13.54
C ASN A 223 -12.20 -20.24 -12.48
N ASP A 224 -13.51 -20.06 -12.71
CA ASP A 224 -14.58 -20.36 -11.77
C ASP A 224 -14.37 -19.74 -10.37
N ASN A 225 -13.84 -18.52 -10.33
CA ASN A 225 -13.49 -17.83 -9.10
C ASN A 225 -14.08 -16.41 -9.00
N GLY A 226 -15.02 -16.06 -9.87
CA GLY A 226 -15.58 -14.71 -9.94
C GLY A 226 -16.32 -14.31 -8.66
N SER A 227 -17.12 -15.18 -8.08
CA SER A 227 -17.87 -14.93 -6.84
C SER A 227 -16.95 -14.74 -5.63
N ASN A 228 -15.92 -15.58 -5.48
CA ASN A 228 -14.96 -15.46 -4.38
C ASN A 228 -14.14 -14.18 -4.51
N ALA A 229 -13.68 -13.84 -5.74
CA ALA A 229 -12.94 -12.60 -5.99
C ALA A 229 -13.81 -11.36 -5.69
N TRP A 230 -15.08 -11.37 -6.10
CA TRP A 230 -16.01 -10.30 -5.77
C TRP A 230 -16.20 -10.16 -4.27
N HIS A 231 -16.47 -11.25 -3.57
CA HIS A 231 -16.67 -11.26 -2.13
C HIS A 231 -15.41 -10.74 -1.39
N ALA A 232 -14.23 -11.20 -1.76
CA ALA A 232 -12.99 -10.78 -1.13
C ALA A 232 -12.65 -9.31 -1.42
N LEU A 233 -12.73 -8.87 -2.68
CA LEU A 233 -12.30 -7.53 -3.07
C LEU A 233 -13.33 -6.44 -2.75
N VAL A 234 -14.62 -6.73 -2.93
CA VAL A 234 -15.67 -5.72 -2.76
C VAL A 234 -16.30 -5.83 -1.37
N ASN A 235 -16.86 -6.98 -1.01
CA ASN A 235 -17.57 -7.10 0.26
C ASN A 235 -16.62 -6.97 1.45
N ARG A 236 -15.49 -7.70 1.42
CA ARG A 236 -14.48 -7.58 2.49
C ARG A 236 -13.58 -6.38 2.27
N GLY A 237 -12.94 -6.22 1.09
CA GLY A 237 -11.89 -5.24 0.82
C GLY A 237 -12.36 -3.77 0.79
N LEU A 238 -13.64 -3.48 0.54
CA LEU A 238 -14.19 -2.13 0.51
C LEU A 238 -15.24 -1.86 1.58
N PHE A 239 -16.01 -2.87 1.97
CA PHE A 239 -17.17 -2.69 2.87
C PHE A 239 -17.09 -3.50 4.16
N GLY A 240 -16.07 -4.33 4.37
CA GLY A 240 -15.91 -5.22 5.51
C GLY A 240 -15.41 -4.53 6.79
N GLN A 241 -15.92 -3.37 7.13
CA GLN A 241 -15.44 -2.57 8.25
C GLN A 241 -15.62 -3.26 9.60
N GLU A 242 -14.52 -3.47 10.33
CA GLU A 242 -14.54 -3.66 11.77
C GLU A 242 -14.35 -2.29 12.43
N ILE A 243 -15.40 -1.80 13.10
CA ILE A 243 -15.43 -0.46 13.71
C ILE A 243 -14.61 -0.47 15.01
N ASN A 244 -13.29 -0.31 14.92
CA ASN A 244 -12.41 -0.12 16.08
C ASN A 244 -11.54 1.15 15.96
N TYR A 245 -12.09 2.22 15.41
CA TYR A 245 -11.35 3.44 15.05
C TYR A 245 -10.67 4.19 16.22
N LEU A 246 -11.14 4.07 17.44
CA LEU A 246 -10.65 4.90 18.55
C LEU A 246 -9.37 4.36 19.21
N SER A 247 -9.14 3.05 19.22
CA SER A 247 -7.90 2.47 19.76
C SER A 247 -6.70 2.67 18.83
N GLU A 248 -6.94 2.97 17.56
CA GLU A 248 -5.98 2.89 16.46
C GLU A 248 -5.39 4.23 16.04
N ILE A 249 -5.97 5.37 16.47
CA ILE A 249 -5.38 6.71 16.28
C ILE A 249 -3.95 6.78 16.83
N LYS A 250 -3.59 5.96 17.81
CA LYS A 250 -2.22 5.83 18.31
C LYS A 250 -1.25 5.31 17.23
N ASN A 251 -1.73 4.46 16.33
CA ASN A 251 -0.91 3.89 15.25
C ASN A 251 -0.48 4.92 14.22
N TYR A 252 -1.27 5.99 14.06
CA TYR A 252 -0.96 7.12 13.16
C TYR A 252 -0.10 8.20 13.79
N SER A 253 0.30 8.03 15.05
CA SER A 253 1.09 9.04 15.79
C SER A 253 2.44 9.35 15.13
N SER A 254 3.02 8.37 14.42
CA SER A 254 4.28 8.50 13.69
C SER A 254 4.23 9.50 12.53
N PHE A 255 3.05 9.73 11.95
CA PHE A 255 2.91 10.68 10.84
C PHE A 255 2.63 12.12 11.28
N ARG A 256 2.57 12.41 12.56
CA ARG A 256 2.31 13.77 13.08
C ARG A 256 3.27 14.82 12.53
N ILE A 257 4.55 14.48 12.42
CA ILE A 257 5.58 15.42 11.97
C ILE A 257 5.39 15.80 10.49
N PRO A 258 5.31 14.86 9.52
CA PRO A 258 4.99 15.18 8.14
C PRO A 258 3.66 15.91 7.97
N ILE A 259 2.61 15.51 8.69
CA ILE A 259 1.30 16.19 8.64
C ILE A 259 1.41 17.64 9.13
N LEU A 260 2.00 17.88 10.31
CA LEU A 260 2.09 19.23 10.87
C LEU A 260 2.92 20.16 9.97
N THR A 261 4.06 19.68 9.45
CA THR A 261 4.88 20.49 8.55
C THR A 261 4.20 20.71 7.21
N GLY A 262 3.55 19.72 6.65
CA GLY A 262 2.83 19.79 5.37
C GLY A 262 1.54 20.62 5.47
N SER A 263 0.75 20.47 6.55
CA SER A 263 -0.46 21.28 6.75
C SER A 263 -0.14 22.76 7.00
N ALA A 264 0.91 23.06 7.77
CA ALA A 264 1.41 24.42 7.92
C ALA A 264 1.82 25.03 6.57
N ALA A 265 2.56 24.25 5.75
CA ALA A 265 2.92 24.66 4.40
C ALA A 265 1.68 24.87 3.51
N MET A 266 0.68 24.01 3.60
CA MET A 266 -0.59 24.12 2.88
C MET A 266 -1.33 25.39 3.24
N ILE A 267 -1.51 25.68 4.52
CA ILE A 267 -2.18 26.89 5.00
C ILE A 267 -1.47 28.14 4.48
N VAL A 268 -0.15 28.25 4.69
CA VAL A 268 0.64 29.40 4.25
C VAL A 268 0.55 29.60 2.72
N THR A 269 0.60 28.51 1.95
CA THR A 269 0.58 28.60 0.48
C THR A 269 -0.79 28.95 -0.07
N LEU A 270 -1.88 28.45 0.52
CA LEU A 270 -3.25 28.76 0.09
C LEU A 270 -3.67 30.21 0.35
N PHE A 271 -3.20 30.79 1.45
CA PHE A 271 -3.45 32.21 1.77
C PHE A 271 -2.49 33.16 1.05
N SER A 272 -1.53 32.64 0.27
CA SER A 272 -0.62 33.49 -0.48
C SER A 272 -1.26 33.96 -1.80
N SER A 273 -1.14 35.25 -2.09
CA SER A 273 -1.65 35.87 -3.32
C SER A 273 -0.75 35.71 -4.56
N TYR A 274 0.30 34.87 -4.46
CA TYR A 274 1.33 34.78 -5.50
C TYR A 274 1.13 33.67 -6.55
N PHE A 275 0.00 32.97 -6.54
CA PHE A 275 -0.27 31.91 -7.50
C PHE A 275 -0.80 32.44 -8.83
N THR A 276 -0.29 31.90 -9.94
CA THR A 276 -0.93 32.01 -11.24
C THR A 276 -2.27 31.27 -11.24
N SER A 277 -3.15 31.58 -12.18
CA SER A 277 -4.46 30.90 -12.34
C SER A 277 -4.27 29.37 -12.43
N PHE A 278 -3.26 28.89 -13.17
CA PHE A 278 -2.95 27.48 -13.30
C PHE A 278 -2.44 26.86 -11.97
N GLN A 279 -1.52 27.52 -11.28
CA GLN A 279 -1.01 27.07 -9.98
C GLN A 279 -2.12 26.96 -8.93
N ASN A 280 -3.07 27.90 -8.94
CA ASN A 280 -4.21 27.85 -8.04
C ASN A 280 -5.11 26.63 -8.32
N LYS A 281 -5.39 26.34 -9.61
CA LYS A 281 -6.12 25.12 -9.99
C LYS A 281 -5.36 23.85 -9.57
N ALA A 282 -4.04 23.79 -9.80
CA ALA A 282 -3.20 22.67 -9.38
C ALA A 282 -3.22 22.49 -7.86
N ALA A 283 -3.13 23.56 -7.07
CA ALA A 283 -3.23 23.52 -5.62
C ALA A 283 -4.58 22.94 -5.14
N LYS A 284 -5.68 23.33 -5.80
CA LYS A 284 -7.02 22.79 -5.50
C LYS A 284 -7.13 21.30 -5.84
N VAL A 285 -6.52 20.85 -6.94
CA VAL A 285 -6.43 19.40 -7.26
C VAL A 285 -5.62 18.67 -6.18
N MET A 286 -4.52 19.23 -5.70
CA MET A 286 -3.76 18.63 -4.59
C MET A 286 -4.55 18.59 -3.28
N LEU A 287 -5.43 19.55 -3.02
CA LEU A 287 -6.37 19.49 -1.88
C LEU A 287 -7.37 18.34 -2.05
N LEU A 288 -7.90 18.13 -3.25
CA LEU A 288 -8.77 16.98 -3.53
C LEU A 288 -8.02 15.66 -3.33
N MET A 289 -6.72 15.58 -3.65
CA MET A 289 -5.89 14.42 -3.34
C MET A 289 -5.81 14.16 -1.83
N VAL A 290 -5.72 15.22 -0.99
CA VAL A 290 -5.78 15.09 0.48
C VAL A 290 -7.13 14.51 0.92
N VAL A 291 -8.24 14.99 0.36
CA VAL A 291 -9.56 14.43 0.64
C VAL A 291 -9.64 12.96 0.24
N GLY A 292 -9.10 12.60 -0.93
CA GLY A 292 -9.01 11.21 -1.37
C GLY A 292 -8.23 10.33 -0.40
N ALA A 293 -7.10 10.82 0.11
CA ALA A 293 -6.30 10.10 1.11
C ALA A 293 -7.07 9.87 2.42
N LEU A 294 -7.84 10.86 2.88
CA LEU A 294 -8.70 10.73 4.07
C LEU A 294 -9.79 9.66 3.85
N ILE A 295 -10.42 9.64 2.67
CA ILE A 295 -11.44 8.64 2.35
C ILE A 295 -10.82 7.25 2.25
N VAL A 296 -9.61 7.11 1.68
CA VAL A 296 -8.88 5.83 1.63
C VAL A 296 -8.64 5.30 3.03
N ILE A 297 -8.18 6.12 3.98
CA ILE A 297 -7.98 5.71 5.38
C ILE A 297 -9.30 5.25 6.00
N TRP A 298 -10.41 5.92 5.66
CA TRP A 298 -11.72 5.54 6.17
C TRP A 298 -12.26 4.25 5.58
N LEU A 299 -11.95 3.94 4.31
CA LEU A 299 -12.39 2.72 3.62
C LEU A 299 -11.51 1.50 3.94
N ASP A 300 -10.27 1.71 4.37
CA ASP A 300 -9.36 0.59 4.60
C ASP A 300 -9.68 -0.12 5.91
N ILE A 301 -9.67 -1.43 5.87
CA ILE A 301 -9.95 -2.31 7.01
C ILE A 301 -8.70 -2.43 7.89
N GLU A 302 -7.54 -2.49 7.27
CA GLU A 302 -6.27 -2.58 7.98
C GLU A 302 -5.83 -1.19 8.44
N THR A 303 -5.72 -0.98 9.73
CA THR A 303 -5.25 0.28 10.33
C THR A 303 -3.73 0.40 10.30
N SER A 304 -3.18 0.31 9.11
CA SER A 304 -1.75 0.44 8.86
C SER A 304 -1.35 1.88 8.56
N PRO A 305 -0.23 2.39 9.11
CA PRO A 305 0.30 3.71 8.75
C PRO A 305 0.59 3.88 7.25
N VAL A 306 0.77 2.78 6.51
CA VAL A 306 1.09 2.79 5.08
C VAL A 306 0.05 3.54 4.23
N GLN A 307 -1.21 3.57 4.64
CA GLN A 307 -2.29 4.30 3.95
C GLN A 307 -2.02 5.81 3.85
N MET A 308 -1.30 6.36 4.83
CA MET A 308 -0.91 7.77 4.83
C MET A 308 0.08 8.13 3.71
N LEU A 309 0.62 7.16 2.99
CA LEU A 309 1.47 7.37 1.82
C LEU A 309 0.77 8.24 0.76
N TYR A 310 -0.56 8.16 0.66
CA TYR A 310 -1.34 8.96 -0.29
C TYR A 310 -1.36 10.46 0.02
N PHE A 311 -0.98 10.89 1.22
CA PHE A 311 -0.77 12.31 1.53
C PHE A 311 0.54 12.84 0.98
N VAL A 312 1.55 12.00 0.79
CA VAL A 312 2.91 12.41 0.43
C VAL A 312 2.97 13.33 -0.80
N PRO A 313 2.27 13.05 -1.91
CA PRO A 313 2.27 13.93 -3.08
C PRO A 313 1.80 15.35 -2.74
N SER A 314 0.69 15.48 -2.02
CA SER A 314 0.12 16.78 -1.66
C SER A 314 0.97 17.52 -0.65
N LEU A 315 1.43 16.86 0.41
CA LEU A 315 2.34 17.45 1.40
C LEU A 315 3.62 17.97 0.73
N THR A 316 4.20 17.17 -0.14
CA THR A 316 5.39 17.53 -0.92
C THR A 316 5.15 18.76 -1.80
N PHE A 317 4.03 18.79 -2.50
CA PHE A 317 3.66 19.91 -3.36
C PHE A 317 3.62 21.22 -2.56
N PHE A 318 2.93 21.24 -1.43
CA PHE A 318 2.82 22.45 -0.59
C PHE A 318 4.14 22.82 0.09
N LEU A 319 4.91 21.82 0.55
CA LEU A 319 6.26 22.07 1.11
C LEU A 319 7.19 22.73 0.10
N VAL A 320 7.20 22.25 -1.15
CA VAL A 320 8.05 22.86 -2.20
C VAL A 320 7.60 24.27 -2.52
N HIS A 321 6.28 24.53 -2.62
CA HIS A 321 5.78 25.89 -2.79
C HIS A 321 6.20 26.80 -1.67
N LEU A 322 6.07 26.38 -0.41
CA LEU A 322 6.53 27.13 0.75
C LEU A 322 8.04 27.46 0.64
N MET A 323 8.87 26.46 0.30
CA MET A 323 10.32 26.67 0.17
C MET A 323 10.71 27.66 -0.94
N LEU A 324 9.93 27.69 -2.02
CA LEU A 324 10.18 28.62 -3.14
C LEU A 324 9.67 30.05 -2.84
N MET A 325 8.68 30.20 -1.97
CA MET A 325 8.14 31.50 -1.54
C MET A 325 9.04 32.25 -0.56
N LEU A 326 9.92 31.57 0.15
CA LEU A 326 10.80 32.20 1.15
C LEU A 326 11.80 33.15 0.49
N ARG A 327 11.66 34.45 0.74
CA ARG A 327 12.49 35.51 0.13
C ARG A 327 13.52 36.09 1.08
N LYS A 328 13.25 36.17 2.41
CA LYS A 328 14.14 36.79 3.41
C LYS A 328 15.41 35.97 3.65
N GLY A 329 16.57 36.62 3.71
CA GLY A 329 17.89 36.01 3.67
C GLY A 329 18.16 34.89 4.69
N TRP A 330 17.94 35.11 6.00
CA TRP A 330 18.16 34.11 7.03
C TRP A 330 17.03 33.08 7.12
N ILE A 331 15.77 33.49 6.94
CA ILE A 331 14.57 32.63 6.94
C ILE A 331 14.66 31.61 5.80
N LYS A 332 15.11 32.05 4.60
CA LYS A 332 15.32 31.21 3.42
C LYS A 332 16.34 30.07 3.69
N ARG A 333 17.25 30.25 4.64
CA ARG A 333 18.25 29.24 5.00
C ARG A 333 17.79 28.36 6.16
N LEU A 334 17.20 28.97 7.18
CA LEU A 334 16.85 28.30 8.44
C LEU A 334 15.64 27.36 8.28
N ILE A 335 14.51 27.82 7.72
CA ILE A 335 13.30 27.02 7.62
C ILE A 335 13.52 25.72 6.82
N PRO A 336 14.13 25.74 5.61
CA PRO A 336 14.39 24.51 4.90
C PRO A 336 15.32 23.56 5.63
N LEU A 337 16.34 24.10 6.33
CA LEU A 337 17.24 23.27 7.13
C LEU A 337 16.50 22.58 8.29
N MET A 338 15.63 23.30 8.97
CA MET A 338 14.79 22.76 10.05
C MET A 338 13.83 21.68 9.51
N VAL A 339 13.12 21.94 8.41
CA VAL A 339 12.19 20.99 7.82
C VAL A 339 12.89 19.71 7.38
N VAL A 340 14.03 19.83 6.69
CA VAL A 340 14.83 18.67 6.27
C VAL A 340 15.36 17.93 7.50
N GLY A 341 15.87 18.62 8.52
CA GLY A 341 16.34 18.01 9.75
C GLY A 341 15.25 17.24 10.49
N VAL A 342 14.07 17.84 10.60
CA VAL A 342 12.90 17.22 11.22
C VAL A 342 12.44 15.98 10.45
N LEU A 343 12.39 16.03 9.11
CA LEU A 343 12.02 14.88 8.28
C LEU A 343 13.06 13.75 8.30
N ILE A 344 14.35 14.07 8.48
CA ILE A 344 15.40 13.05 8.65
C ILE A 344 15.30 12.36 10.02
N VAL A 345 14.92 13.09 11.07
CA VAL A 345 14.75 12.53 12.43
C VAL A 345 13.43 11.78 12.60
N ALA A 346 12.39 12.15 11.85
CA ALA A 346 11.05 11.56 11.94
C ALA A 346 11.02 10.01 11.92
N PRO A 347 11.75 9.29 11.02
CA PRO A 347 11.71 7.84 10.98
C PRO A 347 12.24 7.17 12.26
N TYR A 348 13.20 7.79 12.94
CA TYR A 348 13.72 7.26 14.20
C TYR A 348 12.70 7.34 15.33
N LEU A 349 11.97 8.46 15.42
CA LEU A 349 10.89 8.63 16.38
C LEU A 349 9.70 7.70 16.06
N SER A 350 9.44 7.48 14.78
CA SER A 350 8.37 6.60 14.31
C SER A 350 8.67 5.14 14.58
N TYR A 351 9.93 4.72 14.48
CA TYR A 351 10.36 3.35 14.72
C TYR A 351 10.04 2.89 16.16
N ASP A 352 10.38 3.71 17.15
CA ASP A 352 10.09 3.39 18.55
C ASP A 352 8.59 3.25 18.79
N GLN A 353 7.77 4.09 18.15
CA GLN A 353 6.32 4.03 18.28
C GLN A 353 5.70 2.76 17.66
N LEU A 354 6.19 2.32 16.50
CA LEU A 354 5.76 1.08 15.86
C LEU A 354 6.06 -0.15 16.73
N ASN A 355 7.22 -0.14 17.38
CA ASN A 355 7.60 -1.20 18.30
C ASN A 355 6.73 -1.21 19.57
N MET A 356 6.45 -0.03 20.14
CA MET A 356 5.57 0.11 21.32
C MET A 356 4.13 -0.31 21.04
N ASN A 357 3.63 -0.09 19.81
CA ASN A 357 2.27 -0.45 19.40
C ASN A 357 2.09 -1.93 19.05
N GLY A 358 3.14 -2.76 19.16
CA GLY A 358 3.06 -4.18 18.86
C GLY A 358 2.93 -4.52 17.37
N MET A 359 3.15 -3.57 16.48
CA MET A 359 3.08 -3.78 15.01
C MET A 359 4.32 -4.52 14.48
N MET A 360 5.40 -4.54 15.24
CA MET A 360 6.60 -5.30 14.86
C MET A 360 6.47 -6.74 15.31
N VAL A 361 6.87 -7.63 14.43
CA VAL A 361 6.91 -9.06 14.70
C VAL A 361 7.96 -9.32 15.76
N LYS A 362 7.53 -9.84 16.91
CA LYS A 362 8.45 -10.39 17.92
C LYS A 362 9.05 -11.66 17.33
N LYS A 363 10.38 -11.85 17.46
CA LYS A 363 11.02 -13.12 17.09
C LYS A 363 10.25 -14.23 17.77
N GLY A 364 9.61 -15.08 16.94
CA GLY A 364 8.86 -16.23 17.42
C GLY A 364 9.74 -17.17 18.25
N THR A 365 9.12 -17.94 19.11
CA THR A 365 9.82 -19.02 19.80
C THR A 365 10.32 -20.01 18.73
N ASP A 366 11.61 -20.38 18.77
CA ASP A 366 12.24 -21.33 17.85
C ASP A 366 11.63 -22.76 17.90
N LYS A 367 10.54 -22.94 18.67
CA LYS A 367 9.86 -24.21 18.91
C LYS A 367 9.42 -24.94 17.63
N PHE A 368 9.12 -24.21 16.54
CA PHE A 368 8.64 -24.77 15.27
C PHE A 368 9.48 -24.33 14.06
N SER A 369 10.77 -24.03 14.27
CA SER A 369 11.65 -23.49 13.23
C SER A 369 11.61 -24.32 11.93
N LYS A 370 11.35 -23.63 10.80
CA LYS A 370 11.28 -24.19 9.44
C LYS A 370 10.17 -25.25 9.22
N MET A 371 9.17 -25.30 10.09
CA MET A 371 8.01 -26.19 9.89
C MET A 371 6.93 -25.50 9.06
N ARG A 372 6.14 -26.27 8.35
CA ARG A 372 4.90 -25.81 7.71
C ARG A 372 3.80 -25.75 8.75
N ILE A 373 3.25 -24.55 8.96
CA ILE A 373 2.27 -24.31 10.02
C ILE A 373 0.94 -23.87 9.38
N MET A 374 -0.14 -24.51 9.83
CA MET A 374 -1.50 -24.00 9.66
C MET A 374 -1.86 -23.17 10.89
N LEU A 375 -2.17 -21.90 10.69
CA LEU A 375 -2.48 -20.98 11.77
C LEU A 375 -3.92 -20.48 11.64
N LEU A 376 -4.69 -20.68 12.70
CA LEU A 376 -6.04 -20.12 12.91
C LEU A 376 -5.96 -19.15 14.09
N SER A 377 -5.42 -17.96 13.83
CA SER A 377 -5.19 -16.91 14.82
C SER A 377 -5.26 -15.54 14.15
N ASP A 378 -5.66 -14.53 14.91
CA ASP A 378 -5.60 -13.12 14.46
C ASP A 378 -4.14 -12.61 14.45
N ASN A 379 -3.21 -13.30 15.12
CA ASN A 379 -1.81 -12.91 15.25
C ASN A 379 -0.88 -13.75 14.36
N LEU A 380 -0.51 -13.20 13.21
CA LEU A 380 0.40 -13.84 12.26
C LEU A 380 1.88 -13.88 12.73
N SER A 381 2.25 -13.26 13.86
CA SER A 381 3.64 -13.15 14.28
C SER A 381 4.33 -14.52 14.49
N MET A 382 3.55 -15.55 14.82
CA MET A 382 4.05 -16.94 14.97
C MET A 382 4.60 -17.53 13.66
N LEU A 383 4.23 -16.99 12.51
CA LEU A 383 4.70 -17.43 11.18
C LEU A 383 6.01 -16.77 10.74
N HIS A 384 6.62 -15.95 11.59
CA HIS A 384 7.92 -15.35 11.30
C HIS A 384 9.01 -16.44 11.24
N GLY A 385 9.66 -16.56 10.09
CA GLY A 385 10.66 -17.62 9.86
C GLY A 385 10.07 -19.01 9.56
N GLN A 386 8.74 -19.16 9.47
CA GLN A 386 8.02 -20.38 9.19
C GLN A 386 7.39 -20.33 7.79
N GLU A 387 6.97 -21.49 7.27
CA GLU A 387 6.18 -21.60 6.04
C GLU A 387 4.69 -21.70 6.37
N LEU A 388 3.87 -20.92 5.68
CA LEU A 388 2.42 -21.04 5.81
C LEU A 388 1.94 -22.26 5.03
N ALA A 389 1.15 -23.12 5.67
CA ALA A 389 0.55 -24.31 5.07
C ALA A 389 -0.99 -24.25 5.05
N SER A 390 -1.58 -23.06 5.21
CA SER A 390 -3.03 -22.89 5.25
C SER A 390 -3.51 -21.84 4.27
N PRO A 391 -4.80 -21.86 3.87
CA PRO A 391 -5.42 -20.78 3.10
C PRO A 391 -5.71 -19.54 3.94
N PHE A 392 -5.61 -19.61 5.26
CA PHE A 392 -6.11 -18.64 6.23
C PHE A 392 -5.09 -17.49 6.43
N LEU A 393 -5.32 -16.33 5.79
CA LEU A 393 -4.52 -15.12 5.97
C LEU A 393 -5.34 -13.95 6.53
N ASP A 394 -6.55 -13.71 6.02
CA ASP A 394 -7.49 -12.78 6.64
C ASP A 394 -8.41 -13.54 7.61
N ALA A 395 -8.49 -13.07 8.84
CA ALA A 395 -9.22 -13.76 9.91
C ALA A 395 -10.72 -13.85 9.64
N GLN A 396 -11.33 -12.75 9.17
CA GLN A 396 -12.78 -12.72 8.94
C GLN A 396 -13.18 -13.57 7.74
N LEU A 397 -12.50 -13.42 6.58
CA LEU A 397 -12.75 -14.27 5.41
C LEU A 397 -12.55 -15.74 5.76
N SER A 398 -11.57 -16.05 6.59
CA SER A 398 -11.29 -17.42 7.04
C SER A 398 -12.44 -17.98 7.90
N LYS A 399 -12.90 -17.21 8.89
CA LYS A 399 -14.05 -17.59 9.74
C LYS A 399 -15.32 -17.76 8.93
N GLU A 400 -15.62 -16.84 8.00
CA GLU A 400 -16.77 -16.94 7.09
C GLU A 400 -16.70 -18.18 6.20
N LYS A 401 -15.51 -18.51 5.66
CA LYS A 401 -15.32 -19.71 4.84
C LYS A 401 -15.43 -21.01 5.64
N ILE A 402 -14.94 -21.02 6.88
CA ILE A 402 -15.10 -22.16 7.77
C ILE A 402 -16.57 -22.37 8.12
N ALA A 403 -17.32 -21.31 8.44
CA ALA A 403 -18.77 -21.39 8.72
C ALA A 403 -19.61 -21.88 7.51
N THR A 404 -19.06 -21.83 6.29
CA THR A 404 -19.72 -22.33 5.07
C THR A 404 -19.20 -23.68 4.59
N LEU A 405 -18.45 -24.43 5.41
CA LEU A 405 -17.87 -25.74 5.05
C LEU A 405 -18.88 -26.85 4.88
N ASP A 406 -20.14 -26.69 5.31
CA ASP A 406 -21.24 -27.64 5.05
C ASP A 406 -21.51 -27.80 3.55
N ASP A 407 -21.09 -26.82 2.71
CA ASP A 407 -21.10 -27.00 1.26
C ASP A 407 -19.96 -27.94 0.81
N SER A 408 -20.36 -29.00 0.10
CA SER A 408 -19.44 -30.03 -0.38
C SER A 408 -18.29 -29.51 -1.23
N ILE A 409 -18.51 -28.42 -1.99
CA ILE A 409 -17.49 -27.81 -2.87
C ILE A 409 -16.44 -27.07 -2.02
N SER A 410 -16.86 -26.32 -1.01
CA SER A 410 -15.98 -25.61 -0.09
C SER A 410 -15.14 -26.57 0.72
N ALA A 411 -15.72 -27.63 1.24
CA ALA A 411 -15.04 -28.69 1.98
C ALA A 411 -13.99 -29.43 1.13
N GLN A 412 -14.33 -29.80 -0.11
CA GLN A 412 -13.40 -30.45 -1.04
C GLN A 412 -12.22 -29.53 -1.41
N THR A 413 -12.49 -28.23 -1.62
CA THR A 413 -11.43 -27.26 -1.93
C THR A 413 -10.46 -27.12 -0.76
N LEU A 414 -10.97 -27.01 0.46
CA LEU A 414 -10.15 -26.94 1.67
C LEU A 414 -9.31 -28.21 1.87
N LEU A 415 -9.93 -29.38 1.70
CA LEU A 415 -9.24 -30.67 1.80
C LEU A 415 -8.09 -30.77 0.78
N LYS A 416 -8.36 -30.36 -0.48
CA LYS A 416 -7.36 -30.34 -1.54
C LYS A 416 -6.16 -29.45 -1.16
N VAL A 417 -6.42 -28.22 -0.69
CA VAL A 417 -5.39 -27.27 -0.28
C VAL A 417 -4.52 -27.83 0.85
N ILE A 418 -5.14 -28.43 1.88
CA ILE A 418 -4.42 -29.01 3.01
C ILE A 418 -3.63 -30.25 2.57
N LYS A 419 -4.16 -31.11 1.70
CA LYS A 419 -3.46 -32.30 1.19
C LYS A 419 -2.29 -31.94 0.25
N GLN A 420 -2.38 -30.87 -0.52
CA GLN A 420 -1.28 -30.39 -1.38
C GLN A 420 -0.09 -29.84 -0.58
N ALA A 421 -0.36 -29.18 0.54
CA ALA A 421 0.68 -28.62 1.41
C ALA A 421 0.36 -28.95 2.88
N PRO A 422 0.54 -30.21 3.29
CA PRO A 422 0.10 -30.64 4.60
C PRO A 422 0.90 -29.95 5.71
N PRO A 423 0.22 -29.30 6.68
CA PRO A 423 0.87 -28.69 7.82
C PRO A 423 1.50 -29.73 8.74
N ALA A 424 2.72 -29.47 9.22
CA ALA A 424 3.33 -30.27 10.26
C ALA A 424 2.70 -30.00 11.63
N VAL A 425 2.26 -28.74 11.84
CA VAL A 425 1.64 -28.27 13.08
C VAL A 425 0.43 -27.42 12.73
N ILE A 426 -0.66 -27.58 13.50
CA ILE A 426 -1.84 -26.73 13.44
C ILE A 426 -1.96 -25.99 14.77
N ILE A 427 -2.06 -24.66 14.72
CA ILE A 427 -2.28 -23.79 15.87
C ILE A 427 -3.68 -23.21 15.73
N ASP A 428 -4.53 -23.39 16.74
CA ASP A 428 -5.95 -23.06 16.71
C ASP A 428 -6.35 -22.19 17.91
N ASP A 429 -6.12 -20.87 17.77
CA ASP A 429 -6.55 -19.90 18.78
C ASP A 429 -8.06 -19.59 18.65
N TRP A 430 -8.66 -19.83 17.45
CA TRP A 430 -10.09 -19.62 17.22
C TRP A 430 -10.99 -20.75 17.69
N MET A 431 -10.38 -21.91 18.06
CA MET A 431 -11.10 -23.13 18.45
C MET A 431 -12.04 -23.69 17.36
N LEU A 432 -11.66 -23.51 16.07
CA LEU A 432 -12.44 -23.95 14.91
C LEU A 432 -11.98 -25.28 14.31
N ILE A 433 -10.86 -25.83 14.74
CA ILE A 433 -10.37 -27.14 14.24
C ILE A 433 -11.37 -28.28 14.52
N PRO A 434 -12.05 -28.36 15.68
CA PRO A 434 -13.06 -29.40 15.87
C PRO A 434 -14.20 -29.37 14.84
N GLU A 435 -14.61 -28.16 14.40
CA GLU A 435 -15.62 -27.98 13.36
C GLU A 435 -15.09 -28.43 11.99
N ILE A 436 -13.87 -28.05 11.62
CA ILE A 436 -13.21 -28.52 10.39
C ILE A 436 -13.08 -30.04 10.39
N PHE A 437 -12.72 -30.67 11.51
CA PHE A 437 -12.59 -32.12 11.62
C PHE A 437 -13.94 -32.85 11.58
N SER A 438 -15.03 -32.23 12.02
CA SER A 438 -16.37 -32.81 11.90
C SER A 438 -16.82 -32.93 10.44
N VAL A 439 -16.47 -31.93 9.61
CA VAL A 439 -16.77 -31.93 8.17
C VAL A 439 -15.76 -32.76 7.38
N LEU A 440 -14.48 -32.79 7.81
CA LEU A 440 -13.39 -33.48 7.14
C LEU A 440 -12.74 -34.54 8.05
N PRO A 441 -13.43 -35.68 8.32
CA PRO A 441 -12.94 -36.70 9.26
C PRO A 441 -11.66 -37.41 8.82
N GLU A 442 -11.31 -37.33 7.53
CA GLU A 442 -10.00 -37.82 7.04
C GLU A 442 -8.82 -37.07 7.67
N LEU A 443 -8.95 -35.74 7.83
CA LEU A 443 -7.92 -34.91 8.44
C LEU A 443 -7.76 -35.20 9.94
N SER A 444 -8.86 -35.49 10.65
CA SER A 444 -8.80 -35.79 12.09
C SER A 444 -7.93 -36.99 12.42
N LYS A 445 -7.80 -37.96 11.50
CA LYS A 445 -6.99 -39.14 11.65
C LYS A 445 -5.50 -38.87 11.50
N GLU A 446 -5.12 -37.77 10.78
CA GLU A 446 -3.72 -37.44 10.53
C GLU A 446 -3.11 -36.56 11.63
N TYR A 447 -3.94 -35.97 12.52
CA TYR A 447 -3.46 -35.01 13.51
C TYR A 447 -3.82 -35.42 14.93
N ARG A 448 -2.86 -35.25 15.88
CA ARG A 448 -3.06 -35.52 17.30
C ARG A 448 -2.99 -34.23 18.11
N LYS A 449 -4.01 -33.97 18.93
CA LYS A 449 -4.04 -32.81 19.85
C LYS A 449 -2.99 -33.01 20.96
N GLN A 450 -2.19 -31.97 21.20
CA GLN A 450 -1.23 -31.88 22.30
C GLN A 450 -1.82 -31.10 23.49
N LYS A 451 -1.18 -31.24 24.67
CA LYS A 451 -1.65 -30.57 25.90
C LYS A 451 -1.66 -29.03 25.80
N ASP A 452 -0.80 -28.45 24.99
CA ASP A 452 -0.65 -27.00 24.80
C ASP A 452 -1.65 -26.41 23.77
N GLY A 453 -2.66 -27.17 23.32
CA GLY A 453 -3.73 -26.66 22.44
C GLY A 453 -3.40 -26.67 20.93
N TYR A 454 -2.22 -27.14 20.53
CA TYR A 454 -1.86 -27.32 19.12
C TYR A 454 -1.98 -28.78 18.67
N TYR A 455 -2.06 -29.00 17.37
CA TYR A 455 -2.14 -30.35 16.78
C TYR A 455 -0.87 -30.63 15.99
N ILE A 456 -0.32 -31.84 16.15
CA ILE A 456 0.86 -32.30 15.41
C ILE A 456 0.42 -33.41 14.45
N ARG A 457 0.97 -33.38 13.23
CA ARG A 457 0.76 -34.43 12.26
C ARG A 457 1.41 -35.74 12.74
N ILE A 458 0.67 -36.83 12.69
CA ILE A 458 1.16 -38.18 12.96
C ILE A 458 1.98 -38.59 11.72
N SER A 459 3.31 -38.64 11.84
CA SER A 459 4.12 -39.24 10.77
C SER A 459 3.85 -40.71 10.70
N ASN A 460 3.32 -41.20 9.59
CA ASN A 460 3.37 -42.61 9.26
C ASN A 460 4.81 -43.06 8.98
#